data_9ebfeccb6644a8701b815c117f489280
#
_entry.id   9ebfeccb6644a8701b815c117f489280
#
_cell.length_a   1.000
_cell.length_b   1.000
_cell.length_c   1.000
_cell.angle_alpha   90.00
_cell.angle_beta   90.00
_cell.angle_gamma   90.00
#
_symmetry.space_group_name_H-M   'P 1'
#
loop_
_entity.id
_entity.type
_entity.pdbx_description
1 polymer ?
#
loop_
_entity_poly.entity_id
_entity_poly.type
_entity_poly.pdbx_seq_one_letter_code
_entity_poly.pdbx_strand_id
1 'polypeptide(L)'
;MVLADISILEVGQSAQEEGFDAVCIDTMSDSGVAALRSVLDIPVIGPGRASMLTAMLLGSRFSVVTMWKHWFHLYEKTIGDLGIRNHVASIRSIDIAPDNQALLAGKEQDIFPLLLAESEAAINEDGADVILLGSTTMHQAHQFLSAKIDVPVINPGPLTYKLVEAMLGLGLSHSRVAYPVSP
;
A
#
# COMPACT_ATOMS: atom_id res chain seq x y z
N MET A 1 -5.14 -8.29 -12.58
CA MET A 1 -3.85 -8.50 -11.86
C MET A 1 -2.76 -9.05 -12.77
N VAL A 2 -2.90 -10.21 -13.43
CA VAL A 2 -1.83 -10.79 -14.26
C VAL A 2 -1.25 -9.82 -15.29
N LEU A 3 -2.07 -9.05 -16.00
CA LEU A 3 -1.57 -8.06 -16.97
C LEU A 3 -0.77 -6.94 -16.30
N ALA A 4 -1.16 -6.49 -15.10
CA ALA A 4 -0.40 -5.49 -14.35
C ALA A 4 0.95 -6.07 -13.88
N ASP A 5 0.98 -7.34 -13.45
CA ASP A 5 2.23 -8.00 -13.06
C ASP A 5 3.21 -8.08 -14.23
N ILE A 6 2.72 -8.40 -15.44
CA ILE A 6 3.55 -8.45 -16.66
C ILE A 6 4.12 -7.07 -16.99
N SER A 7 3.27 -6.03 -17.05
CA SER A 7 3.72 -4.69 -17.41
C SER A 7 4.75 -4.13 -16.40
N ILE A 8 4.56 -4.42 -15.10
CA ILE A 8 5.50 -4.00 -14.06
C ILE A 8 6.82 -4.76 -14.17
N LEU A 9 6.77 -6.07 -14.47
CA LEU A 9 7.97 -6.87 -14.70
C LEU A 9 8.76 -6.35 -15.91
N GLU A 10 8.08 -6.10 -17.04
CA GLU A 10 8.71 -5.56 -18.26
C GLU A 10 9.47 -4.27 -18.03
N VAL A 11 8.91 -3.36 -17.20
CA VAL A 11 9.54 -2.06 -16.89
C VAL A 11 10.64 -2.20 -15.84
N GLY A 12 10.42 -3.02 -14.81
CA GLY A 12 11.28 -3.05 -13.63
C GLY A 12 12.45 -4.03 -13.69
N GLN A 13 12.45 -5.01 -14.61
CA GLN A 13 13.47 -6.08 -14.63
C GLN A 13 14.88 -5.59 -14.92
N SER A 14 15.05 -4.46 -15.61
CA SER A 14 16.35 -3.85 -15.91
C SER A 14 16.88 -2.92 -14.81
N ALA A 15 16.09 -2.65 -13.77
CA ALA A 15 16.42 -1.63 -12.77
C ALA A 15 17.82 -1.82 -12.14
N GLN A 16 18.22 -3.06 -11.84
CA GLN A 16 19.54 -3.34 -11.27
C GLN A 16 20.66 -3.09 -12.27
N GLU A 17 20.49 -3.42 -13.54
CA GLU A 17 21.46 -3.15 -14.62
C GLU A 17 21.56 -1.66 -14.91
N GLU A 18 20.48 -0.92 -14.72
CA GLU A 18 20.42 0.54 -14.86
C GLU A 18 21.05 1.27 -13.65
N GLY A 19 21.47 0.54 -12.61
CA GLY A 19 22.17 1.09 -11.45
C GLY A 19 21.26 1.59 -10.32
N PHE A 20 20.00 1.18 -10.29
CA PHE A 20 19.12 1.46 -9.16
C PHE A 20 19.43 0.53 -7.98
N ASP A 21 19.35 1.05 -6.75
CA ASP A 21 19.60 0.31 -5.52
C ASP A 21 18.37 -0.43 -5.00
N ALA A 22 17.18 -0.07 -5.43
CA ALA A 22 15.91 -0.70 -5.03
C ALA A 22 14.77 -0.39 -6.01
N VAL A 23 13.68 -1.16 -5.90
CA VAL A 23 12.43 -0.90 -6.65
C VAL A 23 11.26 -0.75 -5.67
N CYS A 24 10.55 0.38 -5.77
CA CYS A 24 9.28 0.61 -5.08
C CYS A 24 8.12 0.49 -6.07
N ILE A 25 7.17 -0.40 -5.77
CA ILE A 25 5.92 -0.48 -6.53
C ILE A 25 4.96 0.59 -6.01
N ASP A 26 4.25 1.26 -6.90
CA ASP A 26 3.31 2.33 -6.54
C ASP A 26 1.84 1.92 -6.77
N THR A 27 1.49 0.72 -6.31
CA THR A 27 0.11 0.23 -6.29
C THR A 27 -0.15 -0.69 -5.10
N MET A 28 -1.25 -0.46 -4.40
CA MET A 28 -1.65 -1.23 -3.21
C MET A 28 -1.92 -2.72 -3.46
N SER A 29 -2.02 -3.14 -4.71
CA SER A 29 -2.12 -4.55 -5.09
C SER A 29 -0.81 -5.31 -4.99
N ASP A 30 0.33 -4.62 -4.80
CA ASP A 30 1.68 -5.18 -4.86
C ASP A 30 1.95 -5.96 -6.17
N SER A 31 1.31 -5.54 -7.27
CA SER A 31 1.47 -6.18 -8.57
C SER A 31 2.95 -6.17 -9.00
N GLY A 32 3.42 -7.28 -9.54
CA GLY A 32 4.79 -7.44 -10.02
C GLY A 32 5.86 -7.65 -8.94
N VAL A 33 5.55 -7.44 -7.65
CA VAL A 33 6.55 -7.58 -6.57
C VAL A 33 7.20 -8.96 -6.56
N ALA A 34 6.40 -10.03 -6.62
CA ALA A 34 6.93 -11.40 -6.60
C ALA A 34 7.76 -11.72 -7.85
N ALA A 35 7.29 -11.26 -9.02
CA ALA A 35 7.99 -11.44 -10.29
C ALA A 35 9.34 -10.71 -10.30
N LEU A 36 9.36 -9.44 -9.90
CA LEU A 36 10.60 -8.66 -9.80
C LEU A 36 11.58 -9.26 -8.79
N ARG A 37 11.10 -9.74 -7.65
CA ARG A 37 11.94 -10.43 -6.67
C ARG A 37 12.59 -11.71 -7.21
N SER A 38 11.98 -12.37 -8.21
CA SER A 38 12.58 -13.56 -8.82
C SER A 38 13.69 -13.24 -9.83
N VAL A 39 13.83 -12.01 -10.27
CA VAL A 39 14.83 -11.60 -11.27
C VAL A 39 15.84 -10.57 -10.75
N LEU A 40 15.53 -9.81 -9.69
CA LEU A 40 16.39 -8.78 -9.12
C LEU A 40 16.99 -9.22 -7.78
N ASP A 41 18.23 -8.81 -7.48
CA ASP A 41 18.87 -8.99 -6.17
C ASP A 41 18.63 -7.79 -5.24
N ILE A 42 18.38 -6.61 -5.81
CA ILE A 42 18.06 -5.39 -5.07
C ILE A 42 16.69 -5.49 -4.40
N PRO A 43 16.46 -4.77 -3.28
CA PRO A 43 15.17 -4.78 -2.61
C PRO A 43 14.01 -4.37 -3.51
N VAL A 44 12.91 -5.12 -3.45
CA VAL A 44 11.64 -4.80 -4.13
C VAL A 44 10.54 -4.75 -3.08
N ILE A 45 9.90 -3.60 -2.90
CA ILE A 45 8.83 -3.41 -1.92
C ILE A 45 7.57 -2.88 -2.60
N GLY A 46 6.42 -3.44 -2.20
CA GLY A 46 5.11 -2.92 -2.54
C GLY A 46 4.41 -2.31 -1.33
N PRO A 47 3.59 -1.27 -1.52
CA PRO A 47 2.93 -0.52 -0.46
C PRO A 47 1.85 -1.32 0.28
N GLY A 48 1.20 -2.28 -0.37
CA GLY A 48 0.10 -3.04 0.23
C GLY A 48 0.56 -3.87 1.43
N ARG A 49 1.49 -4.79 1.22
CA ARG A 49 2.07 -5.61 2.28
C ARG A 49 2.80 -4.76 3.32
N ALA A 50 3.61 -3.81 2.87
CA ALA A 50 4.40 -2.95 3.74
C ALA A 50 3.52 -2.17 4.73
N SER A 51 2.44 -1.56 4.24
CA SER A 51 1.53 -0.76 5.05
C SER A 51 0.71 -1.61 6.04
N MET A 52 0.23 -2.79 5.61
CA MET A 52 -0.55 -3.69 6.49
C MET A 52 0.31 -4.22 7.63
N LEU A 53 1.56 -4.61 7.36
CA LEU A 53 2.50 -5.05 8.39
C LEU A 53 2.88 -3.90 9.35
N THR A 54 3.05 -2.68 8.82
CA THR A 54 3.30 -1.50 9.65
C THR A 54 2.08 -1.16 10.51
N ALA A 55 0.86 -1.31 10.00
CA ALA A 55 -0.35 -1.09 10.80
C ALA A 55 -0.37 -1.99 12.05
N MET A 56 0.07 -3.24 11.93
CA MET A 56 0.17 -4.18 13.04
C MET A 56 1.29 -3.84 14.04
N LEU A 57 2.25 -2.98 13.67
CA LEU A 57 3.24 -2.43 14.61
C LEU A 57 2.69 -1.26 15.42
N LEU A 58 1.67 -0.55 14.88
CA LEU A 58 1.12 0.66 15.44
C LEU A 58 -0.13 0.43 16.28
N GLY A 59 -0.88 -0.63 15.98
CA GLY A 59 -2.13 -0.96 16.65
C GLY A 59 -2.48 -2.44 16.57
N SER A 60 -3.65 -2.77 17.10
CA SER A 60 -4.16 -4.13 17.17
C SER A 60 -5.07 -4.49 15.98
N ARG A 61 -5.83 -3.50 15.50
CA ARG A 61 -6.79 -3.65 14.42
C ARG A 61 -6.79 -2.42 13.51
N PHE A 62 -6.55 -2.65 12.23
CA PHE A 62 -6.56 -1.56 11.25
C PHE A 62 -7.74 -1.66 10.30
N SER A 63 -8.14 -0.51 9.76
CA SER A 63 -9.08 -0.43 8.63
C SER A 63 -8.40 0.18 7.41
N VAL A 64 -8.72 -0.38 6.24
CA VAL A 64 -8.37 0.23 4.97
C VAL A 64 -9.50 1.16 4.55
N VAL A 65 -9.18 2.43 4.32
CA VAL A 65 -10.13 3.42 3.78
C VAL A 65 -9.70 3.79 2.37
N THR A 66 -10.55 3.52 1.39
CA THR A 66 -10.23 3.66 -0.03
C THR A 66 -11.30 4.45 -0.80
N MET A 67 -11.02 4.75 -2.07
CA MET A 67 -11.97 5.50 -2.91
C MET A 67 -13.10 4.61 -3.43
N TRP A 68 -12.79 3.39 -3.91
CA TRP A 68 -13.70 2.61 -4.72
C TRP A 68 -13.83 1.17 -4.23
N LYS A 69 -15.06 0.72 -3.98
CA LYS A 69 -15.34 -0.63 -3.47
C LYS A 69 -14.87 -1.77 -4.38
N HIS A 70 -14.78 -1.52 -5.68
CA HIS A 70 -14.27 -2.52 -6.62
C HIS A 70 -12.78 -2.88 -6.40
N TRP A 71 -12.05 -2.11 -5.58
CA TRP A 71 -10.68 -2.44 -5.18
C TRP A 71 -10.58 -3.37 -3.96
N PHE A 72 -11.67 -3.66 -3.27
CA PHE A 72 -11.66 -4.50 -2.05
C PHE A 72 -10.94 -5.83 -2.25
N HIS A 73 -11.13 -6.48 -3.40
CA HIS A 73 -10.47 -7.74 -3.73
C HIS A 73 -8.94 -7.66 -3.72
N LEU A 74 -8.34 -6.49 -3.96
CA LEU A 74 -6.89 -6.27 -3.93
C LEU A 74 -6.37 -6.37 -2.49
N TYR A 75 -7.07 -5.73 -1.55
CA TYR A 75 -6.72 -5.77 -0.13
C TYR A 75 -6.99 -7.15 0.46
N GLU A 76 -8.15 -7.75 0.11
CA GLU A 76 -8.53 -9.09 0.54
C GLU A 76 -7.48 -10.15 0.15
N LYS A 77 -6.92 -10.03 -1.05
CA LYS A 77 -5.82 -10.89 -1.50
C LYS A 77 -4.60 -10.76 -0.56
N THR A 78 -4.12 -9.54 -0.33
CA THR A 78 -2.94 -9.30 0.51
C THR A 78 -3.18 -9.73 1.96
N ILE A 79 -4.37 -9.48 2.51
CA ILE A 79 -4.80 -9.91 3.85
C ILE A 79 -4.76 -11.44 3.94
N GLY A 80 -5.28 -12.13 2.91
CA GLY A 80 -5.26 -13.59 2.84
C GLY A 80 -3.84 -14.16 2.73
N ASP A 81 -3.02 -13.60 1.84
CA ASP A 81 -1.63 -13.99 1.63
C ASP A 81 -0.77 -13.82 2.91
N LEU A 82 -1.10 -12.83 3.74
CA LEU A 82 -0.43 -12.58 5.02
C LEU A 82 -1.02 -13.37 6.20
N GLY A 83 -2.23 -13.90 6.06
CA GLY A 83 -2.93 -14.58 7.17
C GLY A 83 -3.35 -13.64 8.31
N ILE A 84 -3.58 -12.34 8.03
CA ILE A 84 -3.79 -11.29 9.04
C ILE A 84 -5.25 -10.86 9.19
N ARG A 85 -6.21 -11.67 8.76
CA ARG A 85 -7.65 -11.33 8.80
C ARG A 85 -8.11 -10.84 10.19
N ASN A 86 -7.61 -11.44 11.26
CA ASN A 86 -8.00 -11.09 12.62
C ASN A 86 -7.54 -9.67 13.05
N HIS A 87 -6.60 -9.07 12.34
CA HIS A 87 -6.12 -7.71 12.57
C HIS A 87 -6.82 -6.66 11.70
N VAL A 88 -7.71 -7.08 10.82
CA VAL A 88 -8.47 -6.17 9.95
C VAL A 88 -9.82 -5.89 10.59
N ALA A 89 -10.07 -4.64 10.95
CA ALA A 89 -11.37 -4.19 11.46
C ALA A 89 -12.38 -4.11 10.31
N SER A 90 -12.02 -3.41 9.22
CA SER A 90 -12.86 -3.29 8.02
C SER A 90 -12.06 -2.85 6.78
N ILE A 91 -12.74 -2.91 5.63
CA ILE A 91 -12.35 -2.21 4.40
C ILE A 91 -13.54 -1.34 4.03
N ARG A 92 -13.34 -0.02 4.04
CA ARG A 92 -14.36 0.99 3.74
C ARG A 92 -14.02 1.77 2.49
N SER A 93 -15.03 2.30 1.79
CA SER A 93 -14.81 3.13 0.63
C SER A 93 -15.83 4.26 0.55
N ILE A 94 -15.40 5.38 0.01
CA ILE A 94 -16.30 6.50 -0.34
C ILE A 94 -17.13 6.23 -1.60
N ASP A 95 -16.92 5.09 -2.26
CA ASP A 95 -17.58 4.59 -3.47
C ASP A 95 -17.53 5.56 -4.66
N ILE A 96 -16.42 6.28 -4.80
CA ILE A 96 -16.14 7.16 -5.95
C ILE A 96 -15.12 6.46 -6.84
N ALA A 97 -15.45 6.29 -8.12
CA ALA A 97 -14.51 5.75 -9.10
C ALA A 97 -13.31 6.70 -9.27
N PRO A 98 -12.07 6.18 -9.33
CA PRO A 98 -10.90 7.02 -9.46
C PRO A 98 -10.91 7.76 -10.81
N ASP A 99 -10.71 9.07 -10.75
CA ASP A 99 -10.38 9.91 -11.89
C ASP A 99 -8.92 10.35 -11.74
N ASN A 100 -8.03 9.65 -12.40
CA ASN A 100 -6.60 9.94 -12.32
C ASN A 100 -6.24 11.35 -12.81
N GLN A 101 -7.00 11.91 -13.76
CA GLN A 101 -6.77 13.28 -14.23
C GLN A 101 -7.18 14.30 -13.16
N ALA A 102 -8.32 14.09 -12.51
CA ALA A 102 -8.77 14.95 -11.43
C ALA A 102 -7.85 14.87 -10.20
N LEU A 103 -7.38 13.67 -9.86
CA LEU A 103 -6.42 13.44 -8.76
C LEU A 103 -5.10 14.16 -9.01
N LEU A 104 -4.53 14.03 -10.22
CA LEU A 104 -3.30 14.73 -10.60
C LEU A 104 -3.47 16.25 -10.71
N ALA A 105 -4.70 16.72 -10.96
CA ALA A 105 -5.03 18.15 -11.02
C ALA A 105 -5.28 18.79 -9.63
N GLY A 106 -5.07 18.06 -8.54
CA GLY A 106 -5.24 18.57 -7.17
C GLY A 106 -6.69 18.66 -6.68
N LYS A 107 -7.65 18.03 -7.38
CA LYS A 107 -9.05 17.96 -6.95
C LYS A 107 -9.33 16.93 -5.85
N GLU A 108 -8.29 16.40 -5.23
CA GLU A 108 -8.42 15.46 -4.11
C GLU A 108 -9.11 16.06 -2.89
N GLN A 109 -9.06 17.40 -2.72
CA GLN A 109 -9.62 18.06 -1.54
C GLN A 109 -11.15 17.86 -1.40
N ASP A 110 -11.85 17.67 -2.51
CA ASP A 110 -13.31 17.46 -2.52
C ASP A 110 -13.73 16.14 -1.86
N ILE A 111 -12.81 15.14 -1.84
CA ILE A 111 -13.08 13.82 -1.25
C ILE A 111 -12.62 13.72 0.21
N PHE A 112 -11.84 14.67 0.73
CA PHE A 112 -11.31 14.59 2.10
C PHE A 112 -12.39 14.48 3.18
N PRO A 113 -13.52 15.23 3.14
CA PRO A 113 -14.60 15.06 4.11
C PRO A 113 -15.23 13.66 4.08
N LEU A 114 -15.33 13.04 2.89
CA LEU A 114 -15.86 11.70 2.74
C LEU A 114 -14.90 10.65 3.31
N LEU A 115 -13.60 10.81 3.05
CA LEU A 115 -12.57 9.95 3.64
C LEU A 115 -12.54 10.07 5.18
N LEU A 116 -12.76 11.28 5.71
CA LEU A 116 -12.86 11.49 7.15
C LEU A 116 -14.07 10.73 7.72
N ALA A 117 -15.24 10.87 7.13
CA ALA A 117 -16.45 10.20 7.59
C ALA A 117 -16.28 8.66 7.61
N GLU A 118 -15.68 8.07 6.55
CA GLU A 118 -15.40 6.64 6.52
C GLU A 118 -14.31 6.23 7.52
N SER A 119 -13.34 7.09 7.80
CA SER A 119 -12.32 6.84 8.82
C SER A 119 -12.90 6.88 10.23
N GLU A 120 -13.75 7.85 10.54
CA GLU A 120 -14.47 7.94 11.81
C GLU A 120 -15.43 6.75 12.01
N ALA A 121 -16.13 6.32 10.96
CA ALA A 121 -16.95 5.12 11.01
C ALA A 121 -16.11 3.85 11.25
N ALA A 122 -14.96 3.72 10.59
CA ALA A 122 -14.02 2.62 10.84
C ALA A 122 -13.56 2.56 12.31
N ILE A 123 -13.30 3.70 12.93
CA ILE A 123 -12.90 3.81 14.33
C ILE A 123 -14.07 3.48 15.27
N ASN A 124 -15.21 4.16 15.09
CA ASN A 124 -16.31 4.16 16.05
C ASN A 124 -17.21 2.92 15.93
N GLU A 125 -17.39 2.39 14.73
CA GLU A 125 -18.31 1.27 14.47
C GLU A 125 -17.57 -0.08 14.34
N ASP A 126 -16.38 -0.09 13.68
CA ASP A 126 -15.65 -1.32 13.39
C ASP A 126 -14.52 -1.59 14.40
N GLY A 127 -14.18 -0.59 15.22
CA GLY A 127 -13.14 -0.68 16.24
C GLY A 127 -11.72 -0.69 15.69
N ALA A 128 -11.47 0.10 14.64
CA ALA A 128 -10.12 0.32 14.14
C ALA A 128 -9.33 1.24 15.06
N ASP A 129 -8.09 0.89 15.34
CA ASP A 129 -7.12 1.71 16.08
C ASP A 129 -5.97 2.23 15.19
N VAL A 130 -6.01 1.89 13.89
CA VAL A 130 -5.13 2.44 12.84
C VAL A 130 -5.93 2.57 11.55
N ILE A 131 -5.75 3.67 10.83
CA ILE A 131 -6.31 3.88 9.49
C ILE A 131 -5.19 3.73 8.45
N LEU A 132 -5.42 2.90 7.43
CA LEU A 132 -4.56 2.72 6.29
C LEU A 132 -5.23 3.30 5.04
N LEU A 133 -4.61 4.29 4.39
CA LEU A 133 -5.07 4.81 3.11
C LEU A 133 -4.93 3.74 2.02
N GLY A 134 -6.01 3.45 1.33
CA GLY A 134 -6.10 2.36 0.35
C GLY A 134 -5.48 2.68 -1.01
N SER A 135 -4.88 3.85 -1.20
CA SER A 135 -4.20 4.22 -2.45
C SER A 135 -3.03 5.15 -2.19
N THR A 136 -1.97 4.99 -2.95
CA THR A 136 -0.81 5.87 -2.96
C THR A 136 -1.16 7.26 -3.51
N THR A 137 -2.18 7.36 -4.38
CA THR A 137 -2.67 8.64 -4.92
C THR A 137 -3.43 9.47 -3.90
N MET A 138 -3.78 8.92 -2.74
CA MET A 138 -4.47 9.64 -1.64
C MET A 138 -3.49 10.32 -0.67
N HIS A 139 -2.24 10.55 -1.07
CA HIS A 139 -1.17 11.03 -0.19
C HIS A 139 -1.48 12.39 0.46
N GLN A 140 -2.22 13.28 -0.20
CA GLN A 140 -2.60 14.59 0.34
C GLN A 140 -3.66 14.49 1.46
N ALA A 141 -4.54 13.48 1.42
CA ALA A 141 -5.54 13.24 2.45
C ALA A 141 -4.91 12.88 3.80
N HIS A 142 -3.69 12.34 3.82
CA HIS A 142 -2.99 11.94 5.05
C HIS A 142 -2.90 13.09 6.07
N GLN A 143 -2.41 14.27 5.65
CA GLN A 143 -2.26 15.41 6.55
C GLN A 143 -3.62 15.89 7.07
N PHE A 144 -4.64 15.92 6.21
CA PHE A 144 -5.98 16.34 6.60
C PHE A 144 -6.60 15.39 7.64
N LEU A 145 -6.49 14.08 7.43
CA LEU A 145 -7.04 13.07 8.33
C LEU A 145 -6.26 13.04 9.66
N SER A 146 -4.93 13.04 9.63
CA SER A 146 -4.09 13.00 10.82
C SER A 146 -4.28 14.23 11.74
N ALA A 147 -4.80 15.34 11.23
CA ALA A 147 -5.15 16.51 12.03
C ALA A 147 -6.54 16.41 12.67
N LYS A 148 -7.35 15.39 12.37
CA LYS A 148 -8.76 15.31 12.76
C LYS A 148 -9.15 14.02 13.50
N ILE A 149 -8.37 12.99 13.40
CA ILE A 149 -8.59 11.71 14.10
C ILE A 149 -7.40 11.39 15.00
N ASP A 150 -7.68 10.73 16.13
CA ASP A 150 -6.68 10.47 17.19
C ASP A 150 -5.90 9.17 17.00
N VAL A 151 -6.21 8.39 15.95
CA VAL A 151 -5.49 7.15 15.63
C VAL A 151 -4.46 7.40 14.52
N PRO A 152 -3.37 6.59 14.45
CA PRO A 152 -2.40 6.70 13.37
C PRO A 152 -3.04 6.54 11.99
N VAL A 153 -2.64 7.38 11.04
CA VAL A 153 -3.00 7.28 9.63
C VAL A 153 -1.77 6.89 8.83
N ILE A 154 -1.83 5.77 8.13
CA ILE A 154 -0.73 5.30 7.28
C ILE A 154 -0.90 5.83 5.87
N ASN A 155 0.14 6.55 5.39
CA ASN A 155 0.29 6.95 4.00
C ASN A 155 1.21 5.93 3.29
N PRO A 156 0.68 5.10 2.39
CA PRO A 156 1.42 3.95 1.87
C PRO A 156 2.64 4.32 1.00
N GLY A 157 2.55 5.37 0.19
CA GLY A 157 3.65 5.78 -0.70
C GLY A 157 4.90 6.19 0.06
N PRO A 158 4.88 7.27 0.87
CA PRO A 158 6.01 7.70 1.68
C PRO A 158 6.54 6.62 2.62
N LEU A 159 5.64 5.78 3.21
CA LEU A 159 6.04 4.66 4.04
C LEU A 159 6.91 3.67 3.27
N THR A 160 6.52 3.31 2.05
CA THR A 160 7.26 2.35 1.22
C THR A 160 8.68 2.84 0.95
N TYR A 161 8.84 4.11 0.59
CA TYR A 161 10.17 4.71 0.37
C TYR A 161 11.03 4.69 1.64
N LYS A 162 10.46 5.01 2.80
CA LYS A 162 11.21 4.99 4.07
C LYS A 162 11.59 3.58 4.51
N LEU A 163 10.76 2.58 4.23
CA LEU A 163 11.12 1.18 4.49
C LEU A 163 12.24 0.69 3.57
N VAL A 164 12.23 1.07 2.29
CA VAL A 164 13.34 0.77 1.37
C VAL A 164 14.63 1.43 1.84
N GLU A 165 14.62 2.71 2.21
CA GLU A 165 15.79 3.40 2.77
C GLU A 165 16.35 2.66 4.00
N ALA A 166 15.46 2.21 4.90
CA ALA A 166 15.86 1.45 6.08
C ALA A 166 16.46 0.08 5.70
N MET A 167 15.88 -0.64 4.75
CA MET A 167 16.43 -1.91 4.26
C MET A 167 17.80 -1.73 3.64
N LEU A 168 18.00 -0.73 2.80
CA LEU A 168 19.30 -0.41 2.20
C LEU A 168 20.34 -0.07 3.27
N GLY A 169 19.97 0.75 4.26
CA GLY A 169 20.84 1.12 5.37
C GLY A 169 21.25 -0.06 6.27
N LEU A 170 20.44 -1.12 6.31
CA LEU A 170 20.69 -2.36 7.06
C LEU A 170 21.29 -3.48 6.20
N GLY A 171 21.52 -3.26 4.92
CA GLY A 171 22.01 -4.27 3.98
C GLY A 171 21.01 -5.43 3.77
N LEU A 172 19.70 -5.17 3.84
CA LEU A 172 18.66 -6.18 3.71
C LEU A 172 18.03 -6.15 2.31
N SER A 173 17.79 -7.36 1.78
CA SER A 173 17.00 -7.58 0.57
C SER A 173 16.05 -8.76 0.78
N HIS A 174 15.29 -9.13 -0.23
CA HIS A 174 14.42 -10.29 -0.17
C HIS A 174 15.21 -11.62 -0.22
N SER A 175 14.64 -12.67 0.34
CA SER A 175 15.26 -13.98 0.42
C SER A 175 15.31 -14.68 -0.94
N ARG A 176 16.48 -15.14 -1.36
CA ARG A 176 16.65 -15.98 -2.57
C ARG A 176 16.11 -17.41 -2.40
N VAL A 177 15.90 -17.86 -1.18
CA VAL A 177 15.23 -19.14 -0.91
C VAL A 177 13.72 -19.01 -1.18
N ALA A 178 13.12 -17.87 -0.81
CA ALA A 178 11.71 -17.60 -1.05
C ALA A 178 11.42 -17.17 -2.49
N TYR A 179 12.37 -16.52 -3.14
CA TYR A 179 12.27 -16.01 -4.52
C TYR A 179 13.48 -16.48 -5.33
N PRO A 180 13.55 -17.77 -5.70
CA PRO A 180 14.67 -18.30 -6.47
C PRO A 180 14.67 -17.66 -7.87
N VAL A 181 15.90 -17.44 -8.39
CA VAL A 181 16.03 -17.04 -9.81
C VAL A 181 15.55 -18.21 -10.67
N SER A 182 14.67 -17.88 -11.62
CA SER A 182 14.27 -18.88 -12.63
C SER A 182 15.47 -19.25 -13.49
N PRO A 183 15.68 -20.54 -13.75
CA PRO A 183 16.76 -21.02 -14.60
C PRO A 183 16.63 -20.54 -16.05
#